data_cfb1bbc493e15cb11e5e4286e56792ea
#
_entry.id   cfb1bbc493e15cb11e5e4286e56792ea
#
_cell.length_a   1.000
_cell.length_b   1.000
_cell.length_c   1.000
_cell.angle_alpha   90.00
_cell.angle_beta   90.00
_cell.angle_gamma   90.00
#
_symmetry.space_group_name_H-M   'P 1'
#
loop_
_entity.id
_entity.type
_entity.pdbx_description
1 polymer ?
#
loop_
_entity_poly.entity_id
_entity_poly.type
_entity_poly.pdbx_seq_one_letter_code
_entity_poly.pdbx_strand_id
1 'polypeptide(L)'
;MIKVIPKKNKITAEIVCDVKNLKKAEIKKIKSVLNNCGMIYFRNQNLSSNNYLKFAKKLGTPADYPRLKGLNSRYSKITVVERKATDKGPSFGEQFHTDSIYT
;
A
#
# COMPACT_ATOMS: atom_id res chain seq x y z
N MET A 1 8.18 4.73 17.91
CA MET A 1 8.34 6.13 17.46
C MET A 1 8.45 6.17 15.94
N ILE A 2 7.83 7.15 15.30
CA ILE A 2 7.92 7.33 13.86
C ILE A 2 8.56 8.69 13.54
N LYS A 3 9.26 8.73 12.41
CA LYS A 3 9.87 9.96 11.91
C LYS A 3 9.25 10.29 10.55
N VAL A 4 8.82 11.53 10.35
CA VAL A 4 8.22 12.01 9.11
C VAL A 4 9.21 12.92 8.40
N ILE A 5 9.50 12.62 7.13
CA ILE A 5 10.42 13.41 6.31
C ILE A 5 9.64 13.94 5.10
N PRO A 6 9.14 15.19 5.16
CA PRO A 6 8.47 15.81 4.01
C PRO A 6 9.45 16.02 2.86
N LYS A 7 8.97 15.87 1.63
CA LYS A 7 9.78 16.10 0.43
C LYS A 7 9.56 17.51 -0.12
N LYS A 8 10.51 17.95 -0.95
CA LYS A 8 10.49 19.31 -1.54
C LYS A 8 9.26 19.60 -2.39
N ASN A 9 8.68 18.56 -3.00
CA ASN A 9 7.47 18.71 -3.82
C ASN A 9 6.21 19.02 -2.99
N LYS A 10 6.27 18.93 -1.67
CA LYS A 10 5.19 19.19 -0.71
C LYS A 10 3.96 18.28 -0.80
N ILE A 11 3.99 17.28 -1.70
CA ILE A 11 2.89 16.30 -1.86
C ILE A 11 3.30 14.88 -1.49
N THR A 12 4.54 14.69 -1.05
CA THR A 12 5.09 13.39 -0.71
C THR A 12 5.82 13.46 0.62
N ALA A 13 5.71 12.42 1.43
CA ALA A 13 6.51 12.29 2.65
C ALA A 13 7.00 10.85 2.82
N GLU A 14 8.21 10.72 3.32
CA GLU A 14 8.72 9.43 3.79
C GLU A 14 8.39 9.28 5.26
N ILE A 15 7.93 8.09 5.65
CA ILE A 15 7.72 7.77 7.07
C ILE A 15 8.69 6.66 7.45
N VAL A 16 9.55 6.97 8.40
CA VAL A 16 10.57 6.05 8.89
C VAL A 16 10.03 5.37 10.15
N CYS A 17 9.70 4.10 10.02
CA CYS A 17 9.20 3.27 11.12
C CYS A 17 9.18 1.81 10.70
N ASP A 18 8.93 0.90 11.65
CA ASP A 18 8.61 -0.49 11.35
C ASP A 18 7.09 -0.64 11.39
N VAL A 19 6.48 -0.85 10.22
CA VAL A 19 5.01 -0.91 10.11
C VAL A 19 4.40 -2.14 10.81
N LYS A 20 5.21 -3.10 11.23
CA LYS A 20 4.74 -4.26 12.00
C LYS A 20 4.39 -3.93 13.45
N ASN A 21 4.95 -2.86 13.99
CA ASN A 21 4.91 -2.55 15.42
C ASN A 21 4.35 -1.15 15.72
N LEU A 22 3.27 -0.78 15.06
CA LEU A 22 2.69 0.55 15.21
C LEU A 22 1.60 0.58 16.28
N LYS A 23 1.66 1.62 17.11
CA LYS A 23 0.63 1.94 18.11
C LYS A 23 -0.50 2.74 17.46
N LYS A 24 -1.66 2.80 18.12
CA LYS A 24 -2.82 3.56 17.62
C LYS A 24 -2.49 5.03 17.33
N ALA A 25 -1.73 5.67 18.22
CA ALA A 25 -1.34 7.07 18.04
C ALA A 25 -0.45 7.25 16.80
N GLU A 26 0.41 6.27 16.51
CA GLU A 26 1.27 6.29 15.34
C GLU A 26 0.49 6.08 14.04
N ILE A 27 -0.50 5.19 14.05
CA ILE A 27 -1.42 5.00 12.92
C ILE A 27 -2.20 6.29 12.65
N LYS A 28 -2.68 6.95 13.69
CA LYS A 28 -3.38 8.23 13.57
C LYS A 28 -2.48 9.31 12.96
N LYS A 29 -1.22 9.34 13.36
CA LYS A 29 -0.22 10.26 12.79
C LYS A 29 0.02 9.97 11.31
N ILE A 30 0.16 8.71 10.92
CA ILE A 30 0.35 8.28 9.52
C ILE A 30 -0.82 8.74 8.66
N LYS A 31 -2.05 8.52 9.12
CA LYS A 31 -3.25 8.97 8.40
C LYS A 31 -3.29 10.49 8.24
N SER A 32 -2.90 11.22 9.28
CA SER A 32 -2.82 12.69 9.24
C SER A 32 -1.80 13.16 8.21
N VAL A 33 -0.62 12.54 8.17
CA VAL A 33 0.41 12.88 7.19
C VAL A 33 -0.08 12.61 5.76
N LEU A 34 -0.72 11.47 5.53
CA LEU A 34 -1.28 11.13 4.22
C LEU A 34 -2.32 12.17 3.78
N ASN A 35 -3.21 12.57 4.68
CA ASN A 35 -4.23 13.57 4.37
C ASN A 35 -3.63 14.94 4.02
N ASN A 36 -2.50 15.28 4.63
CA ASN A 36 -1.84 16.57 4.40
C ASN A 36 -0.94 16.57 3.17
N CYS A 37 -0.42 15.41 2.77
CA CYS A 37 0.51 15.31 1.65
C CYS A 37 -0.17 14.83 0.36
N GLY A 38 -0.80 13.68 0.39
CA GLY A 38 -1.36 12.98 -0.77
C GLY A 38 -0.67 11.66 -1.08
N MET A 39 0.61 11.53 -0.80
CA MET A 39 1.36 10.28 -0.95
C MET A 39 2.36 10.13 0.18
N ILE A 40 2.44 8.92 0.72
CA ILE A 40 3.45 8.56 1.72
C ILE A 40 4.11 7.24 1.33
N TYR A 41 5.35 7.03 1.77
CA TYR A 41 6.03 5.78 1.53
C TYR A 41 6.92 5.40 2.72
N PHE A 42 7.19 4.10 2.80
CA PHE A 42 7.95 3.49 3.88
C PHE A 42 9.05 2.63 3.26
N ARG A 43 10.30 2.97 3.50
CA ARG A 43 11.44 2.20 3.02
C ARG A 43 11.84 1.11 4.01
N ASN A 44 12.60 0.14 3.53
CA ASN A 44 13.25 -0.88 4.36
C ASN A 44 12.27 -1.70 5.21
N GLN A 45 11.12 -2.05 4.63
CA GLN A 45 10.15 -2.92 5.28
C GLN A 45 10.38 -4.38 4.87
N ASN A 46 10.24 -5.28 5.83
CA ASN A 46 10.27 -6.72 5.57
C ASN A 46 8.97 -7.33 6.10
N LEU A 47 8.00 -7.51 5.20
CA LEU A 47 6.64 -7.88 5.54
C LEU A 47 6.30 -9.26 5.00
N SER A 48 5.86 -10.16 5.89
CA SER A 48 5.12 -11.36 5.48
C SER A 48 3.74 -10.96 4.94
N SER A 49 3.07 -11.87 4.24
CA SER A 49 1.69 -11.64 3.79
C SER A 49 0.76 -11.29 4.94
N ASN A 50 0.93 -11.95 6.09
CA ASN A 50 0.13 -11.66 7.28
C ASN A 50 0.40 -10.25 7.81
N ASN A 51 1.65 -9.85 7.92
CA ASN A 51 2.02 -8.51 8.39
C ASN A 51 1.53 -7.41 7.43
N TYR A 52 1.61 -7.66 6.15
CA TYR A 52 1.11 -6.74 5.13
C TYR A 52 -0.39 -6.52 5.27
N LEU A 53 -1.14 -7.61 5.38
CA LEU A 53 -2.59 -7.53 5.57
C LEU A 53 -2.96 -6.84 6.89
N LYS A 54 -2.24 -7.15 7.98
CA LYS A 54 -2.47 -6.49 9.28
C LYS A 54 -2.26 -4.99 9.21
N PHE A 55 -1.19 -4.55 8.55
CA PHE A 55 -0.94 -3.12 8.36
C PHE A 55 -2.04 -2.46 7.54
N ALA A 56 -2.44 -3.07 6.43
CA ALA A 56 -3.53 -2.56 5.60
C ALA A 56 -4.84 -2.40 6.40
N LYS A 57 -5.17 -3.36 7.27
CA LYS A 57 -6.36 -3.31 8.13
C LYS A 57 -6.32 -2.16 9.14
N LYS A 58 -5.15 -1.72 9.55
CA LYS A 58 -5.00 -0.56 10.43
C LYS A 58 -5.28 0.76 9.70
N LEU A 59 -5.07 0.79 8.39
CA LEU A 59 -5.30 1.97 7.56
C LEU A 59 -6.73 2.04 7.01
N GLY A 60 -7.38 0.91 6.81
CA GLY A 60 -8.73 0.86 6.26
C GLY A 60 -9.24 -0.56 6.19
N THR A 61 -10.26 -0.79 5.37
CA THR A 61 -10.86 -2.10 5.17
C THR A 61 -10.38 -2.67 3.83
N PRO A 62 -9.49 -3.68 3.84
CA PRO A 62 -9.06 -4.32 2.60
C PRO A 62 -10.21 -4.99 1.87
N ALA A 63 -10.18 -4.96 0.54
CA ALA A 63 -11.19 -5.57 -0.32
C ALA A 63 -10.52 -6.48 -1.35
N ASP A 64 -11.33 -7.39 -1.90
CA ASP A 64 -10.89 -8.20 -3.04
C ASP A 64 -10.93 -7.36 -4.31
N TYR A 65 -9.94 -7.54 -5.18
CA TYR A 65 -9.95 -6.91 -6.50
C TYR A 65 -10.62 -7.85 -7.50
N PRO A 66 -11.71 -7.43 -8.16
CA PRO A 66 -12.54 -8.36 -8.92
C PRO A 66 -11.88 -8.90 -10.19
N ARG A 67 -10.87 -8.23 -10.74
CA ARG A 67 -10.24 -8.59 -12.03
C ARG A 67 -8.99 -9.44 -11.90
N LEU A 68 -8.44 -9.57 -10.71
CA LEU A 68 -7.21 -10.32 -10.47
C LEU A 68 -7.41 -11.24 -9.28
N LYS A 69 -6.70 -12.37 -9.32
CA LYS A 69 -6.72 -13.30 -8.20
C LYS A 69 -5.95 -12.72 -7.02
N GLY A 70 -6.43 -13.04 -5.83
CA GLY A 70 -5.65 -12.87 -4.62
C GLY A 70 -4.52 -13.89 -4.54
N LEU A 71 -3.64 -13.72 -3.56
CA LEU A 71 -2.50 -14.60 -3.35
C LEU A 71 -2.93 -16.05 -3.12
N ASN A 72 -3.93 -16.25 -2.27
CA ASN A 72 -4.56 -17.54 -2.01
C ASN A 72 -5.88 -17.31 -1.26
N SER A 73 -6.58 -18.38 -0.85
CA SER A 73 -7.87 -18.26 -0.15
C SER A 73 -7.77 -17.51 1.17
N ARG A 74 -6.66 -17.64 1.90
CA ARG A 74 -6.43 -16.94 3.15
C ARG A 74 -6.11 -15.45 2.94
N TYR A 75 -5.44 -15.13 1.83
CA TYR A 75 -4.99 -13.78 1.49
C TYR A 75 -5.61 -13.31 0.16
N SER A 76 -6.90 -13.51 0.01
CA SER A 76 -7.63 -13.11 -1.21
C SER A 76 -7.56 -11.61 -1.48
N LYS A 77 -7.39 -10.82 -0.41
CA LYS A 77 -7.31 -9.35 -0.49
C LYS A 77 -5.92 -8.83 -0.85
N ILE A 78 -4.92 -9.72 -0.95
CA ILE A 78 -3.61 -9.39 -1.48
C ILE A 78 -3.64 -9.70 -2.98
N THR A 79 -3.77 -8.66 -3.79
CA THR A 79 -3.81 -8.80 -5.25
C THR A 79 -2.42 -9.08 -5.79
N VAL A 80 -2.31 -10.08 -6.66
CA VAL A 80 -1.04 -10.42 -7.32
C VAL A 80 -1.05 -9.89 -8.73
N VAL A 81 -0.07 -9.04 -9.05
CA VAL A 81 0.19 -8.57 -10.41
C VAL A 81 1.54 -9.13 -10.83
N GLU A 82 1.54 -10.01 -11.85
CA GLU A 82 2.73 -10.69 -12.29
C GLU A 82 2.89 -10.52 -13.80
N ARG A 83 4.13 -10.25 -14.22
CA ARG A 83 4.51 -10.26 -15.62
C ARG A 83 5.84 -10.97 -15.77
N LYS A 84 5.85 -12.02 -16.59
CA LYS A 84 7.06 -12.78 -16.90
C LYS A 84 7.74 -12.18 -18.12
N ALA A 85 9.04 -12.39 -18.25
CA ALA A 85 9.81 -11.90 -19.39
C ALA A 85 9.30 -12.45 -20.75
N THR A 86 8.65 -13.61 -20.71
CA THR A 86 8.07 -14.25 -21.89
C THR A 86 6.64 -13.79 -22.23
N ASP A 87 6.01 -13.01 -21.35
CA ASP A 87 4.65 -12.53 -21.56
C ASP A 87 4.60 -11.52 -22.70
N LYS A 88 3.57 -11.61 -23.52
CA LYS A 88 3.32 -10.72 -24.64
C LYS A 88 2.05 -9.92 -24.39
N GLY A 89 1.91 -8.78 -25.07
CA GLY A 89 0.76 -7.92 -24.93
C GLY A 89 0.96 -6.82 -23.88
N PRO A 90 -0.07 -6.00 -23.64
CA PRO A 90 0.05 -4.86 -22.72
C PRO A 90 0.21 -5.29 -21.27
N SER A 91 0.97 -4.53 -20.51
CA SER A 91 1.10 -4.70 -19.07
C SER A 91 -0.15 -4.19 -18.34
N PHE A 92 -0.44 -4.76 -17.17
CA PHE A 92 -1.52 -4.27 -16.33
C PHE A 92 -1.24 -2.82 -15.91
N GLY A 93 -2.21 -1.93 -16.17
CA GLY A 93 -2.06 -0.52 -15.85
C GLY A 93 -1.18 0.28 -16.80
N GLU A 94 -0.80 -0.29 -17.94
CA GLU A 94 0.09 0.35 -18.92
C GLU A 94 -0.50 1.60 -19.55
N GLN A 95 -1.82 1.62 -19.80
CA GLN A 95 -2.49 2.76 -20.39
C GLN A 95 -2.86 3.79 -19.32
N PHE A 96 -3.06 5.05 -19.72
CA PHE A 96 -3.59 6.05 -18.81
C PHE A 96 -4.90 5.57 -18.20
N HIS A 97 -5.00 5.65 -16.89
CA HIS A 97 -6.16 5.16 -16.16
C HIS A 97 -6.28 5.89 -14.82
N THR A 98 -7.43 5.77 -14.20
CA THR A 98 -7.63 6.06 -12.80
C THR A 98 -7.79 4.74 -12.05
N ASP A 99 -7.33 4.71 -10.80
CA ASP A 99 -7.57 3.54 -9.97
C ASP A 99 -9.06 3.38 -9.68
N SER A 100 -9.47 2.13 -9.43
CA SER A 100 -10.87 1.81 -9.15
C SER A 100 -11.28 2.35 -7.78
N ILE A 101 -11.99 3.46 -7.77
CA ILE A 101 -12.48 4.09 -6.55
C ILE A 101 -13.96 3.83 -6.28
N TYR A 102 -14.59 3.06 -7.16
CA TYR A 102 -16.03 2.79 -7.13
C TYR A 102 -16.40 1.43 -6.52
N THR A 103 -15.42 0.69 -6.05
CA THR A 103 -15.62 -0.64 -5.45
C THR A 103 -15.67 -0.58 -3.93
#